data_26df68cdd120ac66264e8c1b55252a27
#
_entry.id   26df68cdd120ac66264e8c1b55252a27
#
_cell.length_a   1.000
_cell.length_b   1.000
_cell.length_c   1.000
_cell.angle_alpha   90.00
_cell.angle_beta   90.00
_cell.angle_gamma   90.00
#
_symmetry.space_group_name_H-M   'P 1'
#
loop_
_entity.id
_entity.type
_entity.pdbx_description
1 polymer ?
#
loop_
_entity_poly.entity_id
_entity_poly.type
_entity_poly.pdbx_seq_one_letter_code
_entity_poly.pdbx_strand_id
1 'polypeptide(L)'
;MIEVKISYKSGCVLYYVMHCAEGQFEGGVDNRFRLFVSSDCPYKELMFRTLVNKCMDTPFQHFSTGDVWGFPLERFGFRRVGDDYTAAAQDMKLPSDCGHK
;
A
#
# COMPACT_ATOMS: atom_id res chain seq x y z
N MET A 1 5.69 17.16 -9.67
CA MET A 1 5.94 16.75 -8.28
C MET A 1 4.82 15.84 -7.80
N ILE A 2 5.17 14.80 -7.08
CA ILE A 2 4.19 13.87 -6.51
C ILE A 2 4.17 14.07 -5.01
N GLU A 3 2.97 14.17 -4.46
CA GLU A 3 2.80 14.37 -3.04
C GLU A 3 1.75 13.41 -2.53
N VAL A 4 2.07 12.64 -1.48
CA VAL A 4 1.13 11.69 -0.88
C VAL A 4 0.87 12.17 0.54
N LYS A 5 -0.36 12.54 0.82
CA LYS A 5 -0.74 13.13 2.10
C LYS A 5 -1.73 12.24 2.82
N ILE A 6 -1.53 12.11 4.13
CA ILE A 6 -2.50 11.41 4.96
C ILE A 6 -3.77 12.24 5.06
N SER A 7 -4.90 11.56 5.06
CA SER A 7 -6.20 12.21 5.17
C SER A 7 -7.12 11.30 5.99
N TYR A 8 -8.41 11.53 5.90
CA TYR A 8 -9.37 10.75 6.65
C TYR A 8 -10.52 10.34 5.74
N LYS A 9 -10.95 9.10 5.87
CA LYS A 9 -12.14 8.62 5.19
C LYS A 9 -12.83 7.58 6.09
N SER A 10 -14.15 7.73 6.22
CA SER A 10 -14.92 6.79 7.02
C SER A 10 -14.78 5.38 6.44
N GLY A 11 -14.59 4.40 7.31
CA GLY A 11 -14.40 3.01 6.87
C GLY A 11 -12.96 2.64 6.59
N CYS A 12 -12.02 3.55 6.80
CA CYS A 12 -10.61 3.29 6.58
C CYS A 12 -9.83 3.49 7.87
N VAL A 13 -8.85 2.62 8.12
CA VAL A 13 -7.91 2.81 9.23
C VAL A 13 -6.74 3.68 8.81
N LEU A 14 -6.41 3.68 7.52
CA LEU A 14 -5.43 4.59 6.92
C LEU A 14 -6.00 5.08 5.60
N TYR A 15 -5.79 6.35 5.29
CA TYR A 15 -6.27 6.89 4.03
C TYR A 15 -5.30 7.96 3.55
N TYR A 16 -4.90 7.85 2.31
CA TYR A 16 -3.97 8.78 1.68
C TYR A 16 -4.51 9.28 0.36
N VAL A 17 -4.16 10.51 0.03
CA VAL A 17 -4.48 11.09 -1.28
C VAL A 17 -3.16 11.46 -1.94
N MET A 18 -2.97 10.99 -3.15
CA MET A 18 -1.80 11.31 -3.96
C MET A 18 -2.16 12.45 -4.90
N HIS A 19 -1.35 13.51 -4.89
CA HIS A 19 -1.50 14.64 -5.81
C HIS A 19 -0.32 14.62 -6.76
N CYS A 20 -0.60 14.60 -8.04
CA CYS A 20 0.46 14.59 -9.07
C CYS A 20 -0.04 15.30 -10.32
N ALA A 21 0.79 15.37 -11.34
CA ALA A 21 0.44 16.05 -12.58
C ALA A 21 -0.80 15.45 -13.23
N GLU A 22 -1.02 14.16 -13.04
CA GLU A 22 -2.15 13.45 -13.65
C GLU A 22 -3.47 13.64 -12.88
N GLY A 23 -3.42 14.20 -11.67
CA GLY A 23 -4.63 14.42 -10.89
C GLY A 23 -4.48 13.97 -9.44
N GLN A 24 -5.59 13.56 -8.86
CA GLN A 24 -5.63 13.08 -7.48
C GLN A 24 -6.08 11.64 -7.47
N PHE A 25 -5.42 10.82 -6.66
CA PHE A 25 -5.71 9.40 -6.58
C PHE A 25 -5.69 8.96 -5.12
N GLU A 26 -6.55 8.02 -4.76
CA GLU A 26 -6.65 7.58 -3.37
C GLU A 26 -6.03 6.22 -3.17
N GLY A 27 -5.61 5.95 -1.94
CA GLY A 27 -5.20 4.65 -1.50
C GLY A 27 -5.31 4.59 0.01
N GLY A 28 -5.30 3.40 0.55
CA GLY A 28 -5.44 3.28 2.00
C GLY A 28 -5.58 1.85 2.45
N VAL A 29 -6.00 1.71 3.71
CA VAL A 29 -6.28 0.42 4.32
C VAL A 29 -7.67 0.54 4.93
N ASP A 30 -8.58 -0.33 4.51
CA ASP A 30 -9.95 -0.27 5.00
C ASP A 30 -10.05 -0.91 6.38
N ASN A 31 -11.25 -0.97 6.93
CA ASN A 31 -11.45 -1.48 8.28
C ASN A 31 -11.39 -3.01 8.38
N ARG A 32 -11.14 -3.69 7.25
CA ARG A 32 -10.83 -5.11 7.22
C ARG A 32 -9.35 -5.35 7.01
N PHE A 33 -8.56 -4.29 7.10
CA PHE A 33 -7.10 -4.32 6.93
C PHE A 33 -6.71 -4.75 5.52
N ARG A 34 -7.49 -4.34 4.52
CA ARG A 34 -7.14 -4.55 3.12
C ARG A 34 -6.60 -3.26 2.54
N LEU A 35 -5.45 -3.37 1.89
CA LEU A 35 -4.87 -2.24 1.17
C LEU A 35 -5.59 -2.09 -0.16
N PHE A 36 -5.81 -0.85 -0.56
CA PHE A 36 -6.49 -0.55 -1.83
C PHE A 36 -5.87 0.68 -2.47
N VAL A 37 -6.16 0.84 -3.76
CA VAL A 37 -5.69 2.00 -4.51
C VAL A 37 -6.66 2.24 -5.67
N SER A 38 -6.78 3.50 -6.10
CA SER A 38 -7.55 3.83 -7.30
C SER A 38 -6.99 3.07 -8.49
N SER A 39 -7.88 2.47 -9.29
CA SER A 39 -7.43 1.63 -10.40
C SER A 39 -6.62 2.42 -11.44
N ASP A 40 -6.86 3.71 -11.56
CA ASP A 40 -6.17 4.58 -12.51
C ASP A 40 -4.98 5.33 -11.92
N CYS A 41 -4.57 5.01 -10.71
CA CYS A 41 -3.42 5.65 -10.10
C CYS A 41 -2.16 5.34 -10.89
N PRO A 42 -1.40 6.35 -11.34
CA PRO A 42 -0.23 6.11 -12.18
C PRO A 42 1.01 5.68 -11.39
N TYR A 43 1.01 5.88 -10.08
CA TYR A 43 2.19 5.58 -9.25
C TYR A 43 1.81 4.62 -8.13
N LYS A 44 1.31 3.45 -8.50
CA LYS A 44 0.82 2.48 -7.52
C LYS A 44 1.91 1.96 -6.60
N GLU A 45 3.13 1.81 -7.10
CA GLU A 45 4.22 1.32 -6.25
C GLU A 45 4.54 2.33 -5.15
N LEU A 46 4.55 3.62 -5.48
CA LEU A 46 4.79 4.66 -4.48
C LEU A 46 3.69 4.65 -3.41
N MET A 47 2.43 4.51 -3.83
CA MET A 47 1.33 4.42 -2.89
C MET A 47 1.49 3.19 -2.00
N PHE A 48 1.84 2.04 -2.60
CA PHE A 48 2.00 0.80 -1.83
C PHE A 48 3.12 0.92 -0.80
N ARG A 49 4.26 1.53 -1.19
CA ARG A 49 5.36 1.76 -0.27
C ARG A 49 4.94 2.64 0.91
N THR A 50 4.18 3.68 0.62
CA THR A 50 3.67 4.57 1.66
C THR A 50 2.78 3.81 2.63
N LEU A 51 1.88 2.98 2.10
CA LEU A 51 0.96 2.22 2.93
C LEU A 51 1.70 1.18 3.77
N VAL A 52 2.62 0.43 3.17
CA VAL A 52 3.37 -0.59 3.90
C VAL A 52 4.21 0.05 5.01
N ASN A 53 4.88 1.16 4.70
CA ASN A 53 5.67 1.85 5.69
C ASN A 53 4.82 2.24 6.90
N LYS A 54 3.62 2.74 6.64
CA LYS A 54 2.74 3.14 7.74
C LYS A 54 2.15 1.94 8.47
N CYS A 55 1.83 0.87 7.74
CA CYS A 55 1.32 -0.35 8.38
C CYS A 55 2.33 -0.92 9.37
N MET A 56 3.61 -0.83 9.05
CA MET A 56 4.66 -1.34 9.94
C MET A 56 4.73 -0.57 11.25
N ASP A 57 4.19 0.65 11.27
CA ASP A 57 4.16 1.47 12.49
C ASP A 57 2.87 1.31 13.29
N THR A 58 1.94 0.47 12.83
CA THR A 58 0.67 0.28 13.52
C THR A 58 0.72 -0.98 14.37
N PRO A 59 -0.19 -1.14 15.34
CA PRO A 59 -0.25 -2.36 16.12
C PRO A 59 -1.01 -3.50 15.45
N PHE A 60 -1.49 -3.29 14.23
CA PHE A 60 -2.27 -4.30 13.53
C PHE A 60 -1.35 -5.43 13.05
N GLN A 61 -1.86 -6.65 13.00
CA GLN A 61 -1.01 -7.82 12.82
C GLN A 61 -1.06 -8.44 11.43
N HIS A 62 -2.17 -8.30 10.73
CA HIS A 62 -2.32 -8.91 9.40
C HIS A 62 -2.96 -7.96 8.43
N PHE A 63 -2.50 -8.03 7.19
CA PHE A 63 -3.03 -7.20 6.11
C PHE A 63 -3.21 -8.06 4.86
N SER A 64 -4.12 -7.64 4.00
CA SER A 64 -4.33 -8.32 2.72
C SER A 64 -4.56 -7.29 1.62
N THR A 65 -4.49 -7.74 0.39
CA THR A 65 -4.82 -6.91 -0.75
C THR A 65 -5.09 -7.79 -1.97
N GLY A 66 -5.75 -7.23 -2.97
CA GLY A 66 -5.97 -7.92 -4.22
C GLY A 66 -4.80 -7.74 -5.18
N ASP A 67 -4.88 -8.41 -6.32
CA ASP A 67 -3.85 -8.32 -7.35
C ASP A 67 -4.18 -7.14 -8.27
N VAL A 68 -4.07 -5.93 -7.74
CA VAL A 68 -4.44 -4.71 -8.45
C VAL A 68 -3.29 -3.73 -8.58
N TRP A 69 -2.12 -4.11 -8.12
CA TRP A 69 -1.01 -3.16 -8.00
C TRP A 69 -0.09 -3.11 -9.22
N GLY A 70 0.05 -4.22 -9.92
CA GLY A 70 0.82 -4.22 -11.16
C GLY A 70 2.32 -4.47 -10.98
N PHE A 71 2.73 -4.92 -9.82
CA PHE A 71 4.13 -5.26 -9.56
C PHE A 71 4.18 -6.37 -8.51
N PRO A 72 5.33 -7.05 -8.35
CA PRO A 72 5.41 -8.18 -7.41
C PRO A 72 5.31 -7.74 -5.95
N LEU A 73 4.26 -8.15 -5.27
CA LEU A 73 4.06 -7.81 -3.87
C LEU A 73 4.92 -8.65 -2.93
N GLU A 74 5.46 -9.75 -3.42
CA GLU A 74 6.34 -10.60 -2.62
C GLU A 74 7.57 -9.84 -2.13
N ARG A 75 7.98 -8.83 -2.88
CA ARG A 75 9.12 -7.99 -2.49
C ARG A 75 8.86 -7.22 -1.19
N PHE A 76 7.59 -7.07 -0.84
CA PHE A 76 7.20 -6.34 0.36
C PHE A 76 6.82 -7.26 1.51
N GLY A 77 7.04 -8.57 1.34
CA GLY A 77 6.72 -9.53 2.39
C GLY A 77 5.33 -10.14 2.27
N PHE A 78 4.61 -9.79 1.22
CA PHE A 78 3.29 -10.39 0.97
C PHE A 78 3.47 -11.71 0.25
N ARG A 79 2.53 -12.64 0.47
CA ARG A 79 2.51 -13.89 -0.26
C ARG A 79 1.13 -14.13 -0.82
N ARG A 80 1.10 -14.83 -1.93
CA ARG A 80 -0.16 -15.09 -2.61
C ARG A 80 -0.93 -16.21 -1.92
N VAL A 81 -2.21 -15.99 -1.71
CA VAL A 81 -3.12 -16.98 -1.16
C VAL A 81 -4.39 -16.91 -2.00
N GLY A 82 -4.57 -17.86 -2.91
CA GLY A 82 -5.66 -17.81 -3.86
C GLY A 82 -5.51 -16.62 -4.80
N ASP A 83 -6.51 -15.78 -4.86
CA ASP A 83 -6.49 -14.58 -5.70
C ASP A 83 -6.02 -13.34 -4.95
N ASP A 84 -5.69 -13.49 -3.68
CA ASP A 84 -5.28 -12.37 -2.84
C ASP A 84 -3.82 -12.50 -2.43
N TYR A 85 -3.32 -11.44 -1.83
CA TYR A 85 -2.01 -11.43 -1.19
C TYR A 85 -2.19 -11.07 0.26
N THR A 86 -1.44 -11.71 1.14
CA THR A 86 -1.51 -11.44 2.58
C THR A 86 -0.11 -11.29 3.15
N ALA A 87 -0.03 -10.55 4.25
CA ALA A 87 1.22 -10.40 4.99
C ALA A 87 0.92 -10.21 6.46
N ALA A 88 1.71 -10.88 7.31
CA ALA A 88 1.74 -10.51 8.72
C ALA A 88 2.61 -9.27 8.83
N ALA A 89 2.29 -8.40 9.79
CA ALA A 89 3.05 -7.16 9.95
C ALA A 89 4.55 -7.42 10.15
N GLN A 90 4.87 -8.48 10.88
CA GLN A 90 6.26 -8.82 11.14
C GLN A 90 7.02 -9.27 9.89
N ASP A 91 6.32 -9.67 8.85
CA ASP A 91 6.93 -10.09 7.59
C ASP A 91 6.99 -8.97 6.57
N MET A 92 6.35 -7.86 6.84
CA MET A 92 6.37 -6.74 5.91
C MET A 92 7.74 -6.09 5.86
N LYS A 93 8.12 -5.63 4.68
CA LYS A 93 9.40 -4.95 4.50
C LYS A 93 9.30 -3.98 3.34
N LEU A 94 10.23 -3.05 3.32
CA LEU A 94 10.38 -2.12 2.21
C LEU A 94 11.62 -2.54 1.45
N PRO A 95 11.48 -3.04 0.23
CA PRO A 95 12.65 -3.50 -0.52
C PRO A 95 13.57 -2.33 -0.84
N SER A 96 14.86 -2.63 -0.88
CA SER A 96 15.85 -1.63 -1.24
C SER A 96 15.75 -1.35 -2.73
N ASP A 97 15.71 -0.08 -3.09
CA ASP A 97 15.57 0.26 -4.46
C ASP A 97 16.84 0.27 -5.19
N CYS A 98 17.82 0.68 -4.59
CA CYS A 98 18.97 0.87 -5.33
C CYS A 98 19.82 -0.17 -5.06
N GLY A 99 20.16 -0.80 -5.80
CA GLY A 99 21.18 -1.67 -5.54
C GLY A 99 22.33 -0.97 -4.97
N HIS A 100 22.29 -0.06 -4.49
CA HIS A 100 23.49 0.50 -4.02
C HIS A 100 23.88 0.04 -2.71
N LYS A 101 23.96 -0.29 -2.91
CA LYS A 101 24.23 -0.70 -1.93
C LYS A 101 24.97 -0.53 -1.65
#